data_c12d849499999a1b4ae890c048318c32
#
_entry.id   c12d849499999a1b4ae890c048318c32
#
_cell.length_a   1.000
_cell.length_b   1.000
_cell.length_c   1.000
_cell.angle_alpha   90.00
_cell.angle_beta   90.00
_cell.angle_gamma   90.00
#
_symmetry.space_group_name_H-M   'P 1'
#
loop_
_entity.id
_entity.type
_entity.pdbx_description
1 polymer ?
#
loop_
_entity_poly.entity_id
_entity_poly.type
_entity_poly.pdbx_seq_one_letter_code
_entity_poly.pdbx_strand_id
1 'polypeptide(L)'
;MLITSYPNYKPSHGYMSEKIQQKYIAAAIHKQILPAEAHRIPELISLSASNNLSKPIQFWQLYSVLGRNNIVSIVKVFYTKVYQQETWFRSVFAHVGEQSHHVKTQSSMWLDVMGGGFKYHGAEFRLNFHHQHNAFEIMNQKGAERWLTLMVETLDECAAYMGKDERVRVSINTFLSYFMEKYATDFGFNTNATFGPTNAAVKRKINFFNMSDSAIEALSEGELREALAGRRGVTIDEHTNKHQLVQKAKGL
;
A
#
# COMPACT_ATOMS: atom_id res chain seq x y z
N MET A 1 21.14 0.23 -14.87
CA MET A 1 20.28 0.10 -16.05
C MET A 1 18.90 0.55 -15.64
N LEU A 2 18.39 1.66 -16.16
CA LEU A 2 17.04 2.14 -15.84
C LEU A 2 16.02 1.16 -16.42
N ILE A 3 15.01 0.79 -15.64
CA ILE A 3 13.88 0.01 -16.14
C ILE A 3 13.09 0.95 -17.05
N THR A 4 13.11 0.69 -18.35
CA THR A 4 12.47 1.55 -19.35
C THR A 4 11.06 1.11 -19.73
N SER A 5 10.69 -0.14 -19.42
CA SER A 5 9.35 -0.67 -19.69
C SER A 5 9.03 -1.84 -18.77
N TYR A 6 7.75 -1.99 -18.45
CA TYR A 6 7.20 -3.17 -17.81
C TYR A 6 6.61 -4.13 -18.86
N PRO A 7 6.39 -5.41 -18.51
CA PRO A 7 5.73 -6.36 -19.40
C PRO A 7 4.40 -5.80 -19.91
N ASN A 8 4.09 -6.06 -21.18
CA ASN A 8 2.78 -5.73 -21.73
C ASN A 8 1.73 -6.64 -21.10
N TYR A 9 0.99 -6.09 -20.14
CA TYR A 9 0.02 -6.81 -19.34
C TYR A 9 -1.33 -6.10 -19.36
N LYS A 10 -2.40 -6.86 -19.58
CA LYS A 10 -3.79 -6.36 -19.52
C LYS A 10 -4.42 -6.87 -18.22
N PRO A 11 -4.38 -6.08 -17.14
CA PRO A 11 -4.94 -6.50 -15.86
C PRO A 11 -6.47 -6.56 -15.92
N SER A 12 -7.04 -7.49 -15.15
CA SER A 12 -8.47 -7.56 -14.87
C SER A 12 -8.71 -7.45 -13.38
N HIS A 13 -9.86 -6.89 -12.96
CA HIS A 13 -10.19 -6.79 -11.55
C HIS A 13 -10.50 -8.18 -10.97
N GLY A 14 -9.88 -8.48 -9.81
CA GLY A 14 -10.26 -9.56 -8.93
C GLY A 14 -11.17 -9.06 -7.80
N TYR A 15 -11.75 -9.97 -7.04
CA TYR A 15 -12.61 -9.61 -5.91
C TYR A 15 -11.91 -8.82 -4.83
N MET A 16 -10.69 -9.25 -4.49
CA MET A 16 -9.92 -8.62 -3.43
C MET A 16 -9.30 -7.31 -3.89
N SER A 17 -8.73 -7.27 -5.11
CA SER A 17 -8.08 -6.06 -5.62
C SER A 17 -9.06 -4.90 -5.75
N GLU A 18 -10.25 -5.12 -6.29
CA GLU A 18 -11.26 -4.07 -6.43
C GLU A 18 -11.74 -3.56 -5.07
N LYS A 19 -12.17 -4.48 -4.20
CA LYS A 19 -12.72 -4.14 -2.89
C LYS A 19 -11.67 -3.52 -1.96
N ILE A 20 -10.46 -4.10 -1.93
CA ILE A 20 -9.38 -3.60 -1.09
C ILE A 20 -8.84 -2.28 -1.62
N GLN A 21 -8.73 -2.09 -2.93
CA GLN A 21 -8.38 -0.82 -3.55
C GLN A 21 -9.34 0.29 -3.09
N GLN A 22 -10.65 0.08 -3.17
CA GLN A 22 -11.66 1.05 -2.75
C GLN A 22 -11.53 1.39 -1.25
N LYS A 23 -11.36 0.38 -0.40
CA LYS A 23 -11.18 0.58 1.05
C LYS A 23 -9.90 1.33 1.37
N TYR A 24 -8.79 0.97 0.72
CA TYR A 24 -7.52 1.66 0.90
C TYR A 24 -7.61 3.12 0.48
N ILE A 25 -8.17 3.40 -0.70
CA ILE A 25 -8.33 4.79 -1.19
C ILE A 25 -9.18 5.59 -0.20
N ALA A 26 -10.30 5.06 0.29
CA ALA A 26 -11.14 5.75 1.27
C ALA A 26 -10.38 6.02 2.58
N ALA A 27 -9.66 5.03 3.12
CA ALA A 27 -8.85 5.19 4.32
C ALA A 27 -7.69 6.18 4.11
N ALA A 28 -7.03 6.14 2.96
CA ALA A 28 -5.93 7.03 2.63
C ALA A 28 -6.38 8.49 2.41
N ILE A 29 -7.57 8.71 1.85
CA ILE A 29 -8.20 10.04 1.77
C ILE A 29 -8.49 10.55 3.19
N HIS A 30 -9.08 9.73 4.05
CA HIS A 30 -9.37 10.12 5.43
C HIS A 30 -8.09 10.50 6.21
N LYS A 31 -7.00 9.78 5.98
CA LYS A 31 -5.66 10.06 6.57
C LYS A 31 -4.90 11.18 5.84
N GLN A 32 -5.47 11.81 4.84
CA GLN A 32 -4.82 12.83 3.99
C GLN A 32 -3.55 12.35 3.25
N ILE A 33 -3.43 11.05 3.03
CA ILE A 33 -2.34 10.44 2.24
C ILE A 33 -2.63 10.59 0.75
N LEU A 34 -3.90 10.47 0.36
CA LEU A 34 -4.36 10.66 -1.01
C LEU A 34 -5.31 11.87 -1.11
N PRO A 35 -5.36 12.54 -2.27
CA PRO A 35 -6.29 13.63 -2.49
C PRO A 35 -7.75 13.15 -2.47
N ALA A 36 -8.68 14.05 -2.17
CA ALA A 36 -10.12 13.72 -2.05
C ALA A 36 -10.70 13.06 -3.32
N GLU A 37 -10.16 13.41 -4.48
CA GLU A 37 -10.55 12.89 -5.79
C GLU A 37 -9.83 11.61 -6.22
N ALA A 38 -9.07 10.97 -5.35
CA ALA A 38 -8.20 9.84 -5.70
C ALA A 38 -8.95 8.72 -6.47
N HIS A 39 -10.22 8.48 -6.13
CA HIS A 39 -11.09 7.52 -6.81
C HIS A 39 -11.43 7.88 -8.27
N ARG A 40 -11.09 9.10 -8.72
CA ARG A 40 -11.31 9.59 -10.09
C ARG A 40 -10.01 9.80 -10.86
N ILE A 41 -8.84 9.57 -10.23
CA ILE A 41 -7.54 9.77 -10.86
C ILE A 41 -7.16 8.47 -11.59
N PRO A 42 -7.15 8.45 -12.95
CA PRO A 42 -6.91 7.22 -13.72
C PRO A 42 -5.59 6.53 -13.36
N GLU A 43 -4.54 7.29 -13.09
CA GLU A 43 -3.23 6.75 -12.74
C GLU A 43 -3.24 6.04 -11.38
N LEU A 44 -4.08 6.49 -10.43
CA LEU A 44 -4.22 5.86 -9.12
C LEU A 44 -5.08 4.60 -9.18
N ILE A 45 -6.16 4.61 -9.94
CA ILE A 45 -7.09 3.47 -10.01
C ILE A 45 -6.70 2.43 -11.06
N SER A 46 -5.76 2.73 -11.96
CA SER A 46 -5.20 1.77 -12.92
C SER A 46 -4.61 0.55 -12.22
N LEU A 47 -4.74 -0.63 -12.83
CA LEU A 47 -4.04 -1.84 -12.39
C LEU A 47 -2.64 -2.00 -13.05
N SER A 48 -2.23 -1.05 -13.87
CA SER A 48 -0.90 -1.01 -14.48
C SER A 48 -0.06 0.11 -13.90
N ALA A 49 1.16 -0.23 -13.50
CA ALA A 49 2.12 0.75 -13.00
C ALA A 49 2.60 1.69 -14.10
N SER A 50 2.85 2.94 -13.74
CA SER A 50 3.46 3.92 -14.64
C SER A 50 4.96 3.70 -14.78
N ASN A 51 5.50 3.83 -15.99
CA ASN A 51 6.94 3.85 -16.26
C ASN A 51 7.62 5.13 -15.75
N ASN A 52 6.87 6.15 -15.39
CA ASN A 52 7.42 7.37 -14.80
C ASN A 52 7.87 7.11 -13.35
N LEU A 53 9.18 7.11 -13.13
CA LEU A 53 9.79 6.83 -11.82
C LEU A 53 9.44 7.85 -10.72
N SER A 54 8.95 9.04 -11.08
CA SER A 54 8.48 10.03 -10.11
C SER A 54 7.08 9.73 -9.55
N LYS A 55 6.36 8.77 -10.16
CA LYS A 55 5.02 8.36 -9.70
C LYS A 55 5.14 7.10 -8.84
N PRO A 56 4.46 7.02 -7.69
CA PRO A 56 4.46 5.81 -6.88
C PRO A 56 3.78 4.66 -7.63
N ILE A 57 4.21 3.43 -7.34
CA ILE A 57 3.46 2.22 -7.71
C ILE A 57 2.46 1.95 -6.59
N GLN A 58 1.18 1.88 -6.91
CA GLN A 58 0.16 1.45 -5.96
C GLN A 58 0.22 -0.08 -5.80
N PHE A 59 -0.12 -0.61 -4.62
CA PHE A 59 0.05 -2.05 -4.40
C PHE A 59 -0.86 -2.91 -5.30
N TRP A 60 -2.01 -2.42 -5.74
CA TRP A 60 -2.84 -3.10 -6.75
C TRP A 60 -2.28 -3.05 -8.19
N GLN A 61 -1.13 -2.39 -8.38
CA GLN A 61 -0.40 -2.36 -9.65
C GLN A 61 0.80 -3.31 -9.66
N LEU A 62 1.14 -3.90 -8.52
CA LEU A 62 2.35 -4.72 -8.35
C LEU A 62 2.39 -5.92 -9.29
N TYR A 63 1.24 -6.51 -9.61
CA TYR A 63 1.21 -7.63 -10.56
C TYR A 63 1.71 -7.24 -11.95
N SER A 64 1.46 -6.01 -12.41
CA SER A 64 1.92 -5.52 -13.70
C SER A 64 3.45 -5.39 -13.79
N VAL A 65 4.13 -5.34 -12.65
CA VAL A 65 5.58 -5.18 -12.53
C VAL A 65 6.27 -6.51 -12.20
N LEU A 66 5.77 -7.19 -11.17
CA LEU A 66 6.37 -8.42 -10.65
C LEU A 66 6.01 -9.65 -11.48
N GLY A 67 4.79 -9.70 -11.98
CA GLY A 67 4.22 -10.90 -12.57
C GLY A 67 3.98 -12.01 -11.53
N ARG A 68 3.30 -13.06 -11.99
CA ARG A 68 2.88 -14.18 -11.15
C ARG A 68 4.04 -14.88 -10.44
N ASN A 69 5.09 -15.21 -11.20
CA ASN A 69 6.14 -16.09 -10.71
C ASN A 69 6.93 -15.46 -9.55
N ASN A 70 7.26 -14.17 -9.65
CA ASN A 70 7.99 -13.48 -8.59
C ASN A 70 7.15 -13.32 -7.32
N ILE A 71 5.85 -12.99 -7.45
CA ILE A 71 4.93 -12.93 -6.30
C ILE A 71 4.85 -14.29 -5.60
N VAL A 72 4.65 -15.37 -6.34
CA VAL A 72 4.57 -16.74 -5.78
C VAL A 72 5.91 -17.13 -5.13
N SER A 73 7.04 -16.76 -5.73
CA SER A 73 8.37 -17.05 -5.16
C SER A 73 8.58 -16.35 -3.81
N ILE A 74 8.21 -15.09 -3.69
CA ILE A 74 8.29 -14.35 -2.40
C ILE A 74 7.44 -15.05 -1.34
N VAL A 75 6.20 -15.38 -1.65
CA VAL A 75 5.29 -16.09 -0.72
C VAL A 75 5.85 -17.46 -0.33
N LYS A 76 6.44 -18.20 -1.28
CA LYS A 76 7.05 -19.51 -1.01
C LYS A 76 8.25 -19.39 -0.05
N VAL A 77 9.14 -18.42 -0.26
CA VAL A 77 10.30 -18.18 0.63
C VAL A 77 9.80 -17.85 2.03
N PHE A 78 8.82 -16.97 2.17
CA PHE A 78 8.23 -16.61 3.46
C PHE A 78 7.69 -17.84 4.21
N TYR A 79 6.85 -18.65 3.58
CA TYR A 79 6.29 -19.83 4.25
C TYR A 79 7.33 -20.91 4.52
N THR A 80 8.42 -21.00 3.74
CA THR A 80 9.54 -21.87 4.08
C THR A 80 10.16 -21.45 5.41
N LYS A 81 10.35 -20.15 5.62
CA LYS A 81 10.85 -19.63 6.91
C LYS A 81 9.85 -19.87 8.06
N VAL A 82 8.56 -19.61 7.86
CA VAL A 82 7.51 -19.84 8.87
C VAL A 82 7.54 -21.28 9.39
N TYR A 83 7.66 -22.26 8.51
CA TYR A 83 7.69 -23.69 8.89
C TYR A 83 9.01 -24.15 9.51
N GLN A 84 10.03 -23.30 9.50
CA GLN A 84 11.33 -23.53 10.18
C GLN A 84 11.43 -22.81 11.53
N GLN A 85 10.40 -22.09 11.95
CA GLN A 85 10.42 -21.28 13.16
C GLN A 85 10.14 -22.04 14.44
N GLU A 86 10.07 -21.30 15.55
CA GLU A 86 9.76 -21.81 16.88
C GLU A 86 8.42 -22.58 16.88
N THR A 87 8.32 -23.56 17.74
CA THR A 87 7.16 -24.46 17.78
C THR A 87 5.84 -23.72 17.94
N TRP A 88 5.77 -22.68 18.80
CA TRP A 88 4.54 -21.91 19.02
C TRP A 88 4.07 -21.16 17.77
N PHE A 89 4.98 -20.59 16.98
CA PHE A 89 4.64 -19.84 15.77
C PHE A 89 4.29 -20.80 14.63
N ARG A 90 5.15 -21.81 14.42
CA ARG A 90 4.94 -22.83 13.39
C ARG A 90 3.67 -23.63 13.61
N SER A 91 3.33 -23.99 14.86
CA SER A 91 2.18 -24.86 15.16
C SER A 91 0.85 -24.25 14.72
N VAL A 92 0.67 -22.92 14.85
CA VAL A 92 -0.55 -22.24 14.41
C VAL A 92 -0.79 -22.42 12.91
N PHE A 93 0.27 -22.29 12.10
CA PHE A 93 0.17 -22.51 10.64
C PHE A 93 -0.05 -23.99 10.33
N ALA A 94 0.63 -24.90 11.04
CA ALA A 94 0.49 -26.34 10.86
C ALA A 94 -0.93 -26.84 11.17
N HIS A 95 -1.66 -26.23 12.13
CA HIS A 95 -3.05 -26.56 12.42
C HIS A 95 -4.00 -26.29 11.24
N VAL A 96 -3.67 -25.31 10.39
CA VAL A 96 -4.51 -24.94 9.24
C VAL A 96 -4.22 -25.84 8.04
N GLY A 97 -2.98 -26.30 7.88
CA GLY A 97 -2.58 -27.14 6.77
C GLY A 97 -1.06 -27.20 6.57
N GLU A 98 -0.66 -27.91 5.56
CA GLU A 98 0.75 -28.03 5.16
C GLU A 98 1.26 -26.71 4.51
N GLN A 99 2.58 -26.56 4.46
CA GLN A 99 3.24 -25.41 3.81
C GLN A 99 2.72 -25.17 2.39
N SER A 100 2.52 -26.23 1.60
CA SER A 100 2.01 -26.16 0.22
C SER A 100 0.62 -25.51 0.14
N HIS A 101 -0.24 -25.80 1.13
CA HIS A 101 -1.58 -25.21 1.23
C HIS A 101 -1.49 -23.69 1.48
N HIS A 102 -0.64 -23.27 2.43
CA HIS A 102 -0.45 -21.85 2.72
C HIS A 102 0.15 -21.11 1.54
N VAL A 103 1.17 -21.65 0.88
CA VAL A 103 1.76 -21.05 -0.31
C VAL A 103 0.70 -20.84 -1.38
N LYS A 104 -0.15 -21.86 -1.66
CA LYS A 104 -1.21 -21.76 -2.66
C LYS A 104 -2.25 -20.69 -2.29
N THR A 105 -2.71 -20.71 -1.05
CA THR A 105 -3.79 -19.82 -0.59
C THR A 105 -3.31 -18.37 -0.53
N GLN A 106 -2.16 -18.12 0.05
CA GLN A 106 -1.61 -16.76 0.18
C GLN A 106 -1.15 -16.20 -1.18
N SER A 107 -0.55 -17.04 -2.03
CA SER A 107 -0.23 -16.59 -3.39
C SER A 107 -1.49 -16.16 -4.14
N SER A 108 -2.59 -16.90 -4.01
CA SER A 108 -3.87 -16.54 -4.63
C SER A 108 -4.38 -15.17 -4.12
N MET A 109 -4.30 -14.94 -2.82
CA MET A 109 -4.68 -13.68 -2.20
C MET A 109 -3.80 -12.51 -2.66
N TRP A 110 -2.47 -12.69 -2.65
CA TRP A 110 -1.55 -11.66 -3.10
C TRP A 110 -1.73 -11.33 -4.58
N LEU A 111 -1.86 -12.33 -5.44
CA LEU A 111 -2.10 -12.14 -6.87
C LEU A 111 -3.38 -11.37 -7.13
N ASP A 112 -4.45 -11.64 -6.37
CA ASP A 112 -5.72 -10.92 -6.49
C ASP A 112 -5.56 -9.47 -6.02
N VAL A 113 -5.07 -9.23 -4.81
CA VAL A 113 -4.92 -7.88 -4.23
C VAL A 113 -3.93 -7.02 -5.02
N MET A 114 -2.88 -7.63 -5.58
CA MET A 114 -1.88 -6.93 -6.37
C MET A 114 -2.31 -6.64 -7.82
N GLY A 115 -3.57 -6.92 -8.18
CA GLY A 115 -4.14 -6.53 -9.46
C GLY A 115 -4.00 -7.58 -10.56
N GLY A 116 -3.69 -8.84 -10.21
CA GLY A 116 -3.55 -9.93 -11.18
C GLY A 116 -4.86 -10.47 -11.74
N GLY A 117 -6.00 -10.07 -11.17
CA GLY A 117 -7.32 -10.53 -11.60
C GLY A 117 -7.66 -11.98 -11.23
N PHE A 118 -6.83 -12.60 -10.40
CA PHE A 118 -7.09 -13.94 -9.88
C PHE A 118 -8.08 -13.85 -8.71
N LYS A 119 -9.24 -14.43 -8.87
CA LYS A 119 -10.27 -14.41 -7.83
C LYS A 119 -9.83 -15.23 -6.62
N TYR A 120 -9.53 -14.57 -5.51
CA TYR A 120 -9.28 -15.25 -4.25
C TYR A 120 -10.56 -15.92 -3.76
N HIS A 121 -10.55 -17.25 -3.63
CA HIS A 121 -11.71 -18.03 -3.26
C HIS A 121 -12.25 -17.67 -1.87
N GLY A 122 -13.49 -17.17 -1.81
CA GLY A 122 -14.10 -16.64 -0.59
C GLY A 122 -13.72 -15.19 -0.26
N ALA A 123 -12.89 -14.55 -1.07
CA ALA A 123 -12.51 -13.13 -0.97
C ALA A 123 -12.23 -12.69 0.49
N GLU A 124 -12.68 -11.49 0.85
CA GLU A 124 -12.45 -10.91 2.18
C GLU A 124 -13.12 -11.71 3.32
N PHE A 125 -14.26 -12.34 3.07
CA PHE A 125 -14.94 -13.17 4.07
C PHE A 125 -14.04 -14.32 4.54
N ARG A 126 -13.45 -15.04 3.61
CA ARG A 126 -12.55 -16.16 3.94
C ARG A 126 -11.29 -15.67 4.68
N LEU A 127 -10.74 -14.54 4.26
CA LEU A 127 -9.58 -13.95 4.92
C LEU A 127 -9.89 -13.59 6.37
N ASN A 128 -11.01 -12.90 6.62
CA ASN A 128 -11.43 -12.52 7.97
C ASN A 128 -11.74 -13.75 8.83
N PHE A 129 -12.47 -14.73 8.28
CA PHE A 129 -12.75 -15.99 8.97
C PHE A 129 -11.47 -16.72 9.38
N HIS A 130 -10.49 -16.81 8.49
CA HIS A 130 -9.20 -17.42 8.79
C HIS A 130 -8.51 -16.75 9.98
N HIS A 131 -8.43 -15.43 10.02
CA HIS A 131 -7.77 -14.71 11.11
C HIS A 131 -8.55 -14.80 12.43
N GLN A 132 -9.88 -14.80 12.38
CA GLN A 132 -10.72 -14.88 13.59
C GLN A 132 -10.77 -16.28 14.22
N HIS A 133 -10.51 -17.33 13.45
CA HIS A 133 -10.69 -18.72 13.91
C HIS A 133 -9.39 -19.51 13.85
N ASN A 134 -8.75 -19.58 12.67
CA ASN A 134 -7.65 -20.50 12.46
C ASN A 134 -6.29 -19.94 12.92
N ALA A 135 -6.09 -18.64 12.77
CA ALA A 135 -4.85 -17.95 13.11
C ALA A 135 -4.96 -17.02 14.33
N PHE A 136 -6.06 -17.12 15.08
CA PHE A 136 -6.37 -16.23 16.21
C PHE A 136 -5.24 -16.18 17.25
N GLU A 137 -4.58 -17.30 17.53
CA GLU A 137 -3.50 -17.40 18.52
C GLU A 137 -2.31 -16.48 18.23
N ILE A 138 -2.07 -16.12 16.97
CA ILE A 138 -1.00 -15.19 16.57
C ILE A 138 -1.50 -13.78 16.27
N MET A 139 -2.82 -13.52 16.37
CA MET A 139 -3.41 -12.18 16.20
C MET A 139 -3.23 -11.33 17.45
N ASN A 140 -1.98 -11.12 17.84
CA ASN A 140 -1.53 -10.31 18.97
C ASN A 140 -0.16 -9.69 18.63
N GLN A 141 0.32 -8.82 19.52
CA GLN A 141 1.58 -8.11 19.32
C GLN A 141 2.75 -9.05 19.05
N LYS A 142 2.91 -10.12 19.85
CA LYS A 142 4.02 -11.08 19.67
C LYS A 142 3.99 -11.77 18.31
N GLY A 143 2.80 -12.22 17.88
CA GLY A 143 2.61 -12.86 16.58
C GLY A 143 2.84 -11.89 15.43
N ALA A 144 2.32 -10.66 15.55
CA ALA A 144 2.49 -9.61 14.56
C ALA A 144 3.97 -9.22 14.38
N GLU A 145 4.71 -8.99 15.46
CA GLU A 145 6.13 -8.64 15.43
C GLU A 145 6.97 -9.78 14.81
N ARG A 146 6.66 -11.02 15.15
CA ARG A 146 7.38 -12.18 14.58
C ARG A 146 7.09 -12.32 13.09
N TRP A 147 5.83 -12.21 12.69
CA TRP A 147 5.43 -12.25 11.29
C TRP A 147 6.12 -11.15 10.48
N LEU A 148 6.11 -9.93 11.02
CA LEU A 148 6.75 -8.77 10.40
C LEU A 148 8.24 -8.97 10.22
N THR A 149 8.95 -9.43 11.26
CA THR A 149 10.39 -9.71 11.18
C THR A 149 10.71 -10.69 10.07
N LEU A 150 10.01 -11.84 10.03
CA LEU A 150 10.20 -12.84 9.00
C LEU A 150 9.89 -12.33 7.59
N MET A 151 8.88 -11.45 7.47
CA MET A 151 8.52 -10.89 6.18
C MET A 151 9.58 -9.89 5.69
N VAL A 152 10.12 -9.03 6.56
CA VAL A 152 11.22 -8.12 6.22
C VAL A 152 12.44 -8.91 5.75
N GLU A 153 12.87 -9.92 6.53
CA GLU A 153 13.97 -10.82 6.14
C GLU A 153 13.71 -11.50 4.78
N THR A 154 12.47 -11.94 4.55
CA THR A 154 12.06 -12.54 3.27
C THR A 154 12.19 -11.57 2.12
N LEU A 155 11.71 -10.35 2.29
CA LEU A 155 11.78 -9.33 1.24
C LEU A 155 13.22 -8.93 0.93
N ASP A 156 14.10 -8.90 1.94
CA ASP A 156 15.52 -8.59 1.75
C ASP A 156 16.23 -9.71 0.95
N GLU A 157 15.96 -10.98 1.27
CA GLU A 157 16.48 -12.12 0.50
C GLU A 157 15.88 -12.19 -0.93
N CYS A 158 14.63 -11.77 -1.09
CA CYS A 158 13.92 -11.77 -2.36
C CYS A 158 14.16 -10.51 -3.20
N ALA A 159 15.14 -9.66 -2.88
CA ALA A 159 15.40 -8.41 -3.61
C ALA A 159 15.54 -8.62 -5.12
N ALA A 160 16.14 -9.73 -5.56
CA ALA A 160 16.28 -10.06 -6.97
C ALA A 160 14.93 -10.23 -7.71
N TYR A 161 13.89 -10.71 -7.03
CA TYR A 161 12.54 -10.86 -7.61
C TYR A 161 11.82 -9.53 -7.78
N MET A 162 12.19 -8.51 -7.00
CA MET A 162 11.61 -7.16 -7.06
C MET A 162 12.24 -6.28 -8.13
N GLY A 163 13.36 -6.70 -8.72
CA GLY A 163 14.06 -5.94 -9.74
C GLY A 163 14.84 -4.74 -9.18
N LYS A 164 15.13 -3.77 -10.06
CA LYS A 164 15.91 -2.57 -9.72
C LYS A 164 15.05 -1.33 -9.43
N ASP A 165 13.73 -1.44 -9.54
CA ASP A 165 12.82 -0.34 -9.27
C ASP A 165 12.49 -0.30 -7.78
N GLU A 166 13.11 0.63 -7.06
CA GLU A 166 12.94 0.79 -5.62
C GLU A 166 11.48 1.05 -5.21
N ARG A 167 10.65 1.59 -6.11
CA ARG A 167 9.21 1.80 -5.86
C ARG A 167 8.48 0.49 -5.59
N VAL A 168 8.96 -0.63 -6.11
CA VAL A 168 8.35 -1.95 -5.90
C VAL A 168 8.39 -2.33 -4.43
N ARG A 169 9.56 -2.22 -3.77
CA ARG A 169 9.70 -2.52 -2.35
C ARG A 169 8.82 -1.61 -1.50
N VAL A 170 8.81 -0.31 -1.79
CA VAL A 170 7.96 0.68 -1.11
C VAL A 170 6.47 0.34 -1.26
N SER A 171 6.06 -0.10 -2.44
CA SER A 171 4.68 -0.53 -2.70
C SER A 171 4.30 -1.81 -1.94
N ILE A 172 5.20 -2.79 -1.85
CA ILE A 172 4.99 -4.01 -1.04
C ILE A 172 4.89 -3.65 0.44
N ASN A 173 5.77 -2.78 0.94
CA ASN A 173 5.69 -2.30 2.32
C ASN A 173 4.34 -1.64 2.61
N THR A 174 3.84 -0.82 1.67
CA THR A 174 2.52 -0.15 1.78
C THR A 174 1.39 -1.18 1.87
N PHE A 175 1.41 -2.21 1.04
CA PHE A 175 0.47 -3.33 1.07
C PHE A 175 0.46 -4.03 2.43
N LEU A 176 1.63 -4.41 2.92
CA LEU A 176 1.79 -5.14 4.18
C LEU A 176 1.39 -4.28 5.38
N SER A 177 1.76 -2.99 5.38
CA SER A 177 1.39 -2.05 6.45
C SER A 177 -0.12 -1.83 6.51
N TYR A 178 -0.79 -1.72 5.36
CA TYR A 178 -2.25 -1.61 5.31
C TYR A 178 -2.95 -2.80 5.98
N PHE A 179 -2.53 -4.03 5.69
CA PHE A 179 -3.11 -5.22 6.31
C PHE A 179 -2.72 -5.34 7.79
N MET A 180 -1.50 -4.98 8.16
CA MET A 180 -1.07 -5.01 9.56
C MET A 180 -1.87 -4.01 10.41
N GLU A 181 -2.08 -2.78 9.94
CA GLU A 181 -2.93 -1.79 10.59
C GLU A 181 -4.38 -2.26 10.74
N LYS A 182 -4.91 -2.91 9.68
CA LYS A 182 -6.25 -3.51 9.74
C LYS A 182 -6.34 -4.55 10.85
N TYR A 183 -5.40 -5.48 10.91
CA TYR A 183 -5.41 -6.53 11.93
C TYR A 183 -5.13 -5.98 13.33
N ALA A 184 -4.24 -5.01 13.47
CA ALA A 184 -4.00 -4.33 14.73
C ALA A 184 -5.29 -3.71 15.28
N THR A 185 -6.08 -3.08 14.40
CA THR A 185 -7.39 -2.51 14.76
C THR A 185 -8.41 -3.61 15.08
N ASP A 186 -8.54 -4.63 14.23
CA ASP A 186 -9.55 -5.69 14.37
C ASP A 186 -9.32 -6.56 15.64
N PHE A 187 -8.06 -6.74 16.07
CA PHE A 187 -7.67 -7.61 17.17
C PHE A 187 -7.11 -6.88 18.40
N GLY A 188 -7.04 -5.55 18.37
CA GLY A 188 -6.70 -4.72 19.52
C GLY A 188 -5.23 -4.84 19.98
N PHE A 189 -4.28 -5.00 19.05
CA PHE A 189 -2.86 -5.00 19.38
C PHE A 189 -2.12 -3.83 18.73
N ASN A 190 -0.89 -3.56 19.21
CA ASN A 190 0.01 -2.57 18.63
C ASN A 190 1.31 -3.26 18.20
N THR A 191 1.99 -2.67 17.22
CA THR A 191 3.34 -3.05 16.84
C THR A 191 4.17 -1.79 16.62
N ASN A 192 5.39 -1.76 17.17
CA ASN A 192 6.35 -0.68 16.97
C ASN A 192 7.26 -0.93 15.75
N ALA A 193 7.23 -2.13 15.21
CA ALA A 193 8.02 -2.50 14.06
C ALA A 193 7.31 -2.12 12.75
N THR A 194 8.09 -1.81 11.71
CA THR A 194 7.61 -1.42 10.39
C THR A 194 8.24 -2.28 9.30
N PHE A 195 7.54 -2.41 8.16
CA PHE A 195 8.10 -3.07 6.97
C PHE A 195 9.14 -2.22 6.24
N GLY A 196 9.30 -0.96 6.63
CA GLY A 196 10.15 0.05 5.99
C GLY A 196 9.33 1.17 5.33
N PRO A 197 9.96 1.99 4.46
CA PRO A 197 9.28 3.10 3.79
C PRO A 197 8.03 2.65 3.04
N THR A 198 6.97 3.45 3.14
CA THR A 198 5.71 3.27 2.42
C THR A 198 5.50 4.36 1.39
N ASN A 199 4.51 4.22 0.50
CA ASN A 199 4.17 5.27 -0.45
C ASN A 199 3.93 6.59 0.28
N ALA A 200 4.64 7.62 -0.16
CA ALA A 200 4.42 8.97 0.34
C ALA A 200 3.02 9.47 -0.05
N ALA A 201 2.54 10.47 0.68
CA ALA A 201 1.33 11.18 0.31
C ALA A 201 1.41 11.65 -1.15
N VAL A 202 0.35 11.42 -1.90
CA VAL A 202 0.23 11.96 -3.25
C VAL A 202 -0.09 13.44 -3.10
N LYS A 203 0.89 14.28 -3.39
CA LYS A 203 0.71 15.72 -3.32
C LYS A 203 -0.30 16.17 -4.38
N ARG A 204 -1.38 16.77 -3.92
CA ARG A 204 -2.37 17.39 -4.80
C ARG A 204 -1.72 18.58 -5.50
N LYS A 205 -1.76 18.62 -6.82
CA LYS A 205 -1.41 19.84 -7.55
C LYS A 205 -2.55 20.86 -7.38
N ILE A 206 -2.38 21.77 -6.45
CA ILE A 206 -3.36 22.80 -6.15
C ILE A 206 -3.36 23.83 -7.29
N ASN A 207 -4.52 24.00 -7.91
CA ASN A 207 -4.76 25.03 -8.91
C ASN A 207 -5.83 26.01 -8.40
N PHE A 208 -5.40 27.12 -7.83
CA PHE A 208 -6.29 28.11 -7.24
C PHE A 208 -7.33 28.69 -8.21
N PHE A 209 -7.02 28.77 -9.50
CA PHE A 209 -7.96 29.27 -10.51
C PHE A 209 -9.24 28.41 -10.64
N ASN A 210 -9.19 27.17 -10.25
CA ASN A 210 -10.32 26.23 -10.34
C ASN A 210 -10.93 25.91 -8.96
N MET A 211 -10.60 26.70 -7.94
CA MET A 211 -11.08 26.48 -6.56
C MET A 211 -12.02 27.60 -6.14
N SER A 212 -13.08 27.23 -5.42
CA SER A 212 -13.89 28.22 -4.70
C SER A 212 -13.11 28.80 -3.52
N ASP A 213 -13.49 29.99 -3.08
CA ASP A 213 -12.92 30.62 -1.89
C ASP A 213 -12.95 29.72 -0.66
N SER A 214 -14.09 29.05 -0.45
CA SER A 214 -14.25 28.10 0.66
C SER A 214 -13.32 26.90 0.55
N ALA A 215 -13.05 26.41 -0.68
CA ALA A 215 -12.09 25.32 -0.90
C ALA A 215 -10.63 25.77 -0.64
N ILE A 216 -10.30 27.03 -0.94
CA ILE A 216 -8.98 27.61 -0.63
C ILE A 216 -8.82 27.76 0.89
N GLU A 217 -9.84 28.23 1.60
CA GLU A 217 -9.83 28.40 3.06
C GLU A 217 -9.69 27.06 3.80
N ALA A 218 -10.23 25.98 3.22
CA ALA A 218 -10.14 24.62 3.77
C ALA A 218 -8.74 23.99 3.65
N LEU A 219 -7.85 24.54 2.81
CA LEU A 219 -6.48 24.04 2.68
C LEU A 219 -5.69 24.24 3.99
N SER A 220 -4.81 23.31 4.28
CA SER A 220 -3.84 23.46 5.37
C SER A 220 -2.81 24.55 5.06
N GLU A 221 -2.17 25.09 6.09
CA GLU A 221 -1.10 26.07 5.92
C GLU A 221 0.05 25.51 5.07
N GLY A 222 0.42 24.24 5.28
CA GLY A 222 1.46 23.55 4.52
C GLY A 222 1.12 23.44 3.02
N GLU A 223 -0.12 23.07 2.69
CA GLU A 223 -0.59 23.01 1.29
C GLU A 223 -0.57 24.39 0.62
N LEU A 224 -1.00 25.43 1.34
CA LEU A 224 -0.98 26.79 0.83
C LEU A 224 0.45 27.26 0.57
N ARG A 225 1.37 27.06 1.53
CA ARG A 225 2.79 27.42 1.37
C ARG A 225 3.41 26.72 0.17
N GLU A 226 3.22 25.43 0.06
CA GLU A 226 3.77 24.62 -1.04
C GLU A 226 3.18 25.05 -2.40
N ALA A 227 1.88 25.27 -2.47
CA ALA A 227 1.21 25.64 -3.71
C ALA A 227 1.51 27.09 -4.16
N LEU A 228 1.84 27.98 -3.23
CA LEU A 228 2.25 29.36 -3.51
C LEU A 228 3.75 29.48 -3.76
N ALA A 229 4.56 28.55 -3.26
CA ALA A 229 6.01 28.56 -3.42
C ALA A 229 6.41 28.54 -4.91
N GLY A 230 7.29 29.47 -5.30
CA GLY A 230 7.77 29.58 -6.68
C GLY A 230 6.76 30.15 -7.68
N ARG A 231 5.56 30.57 -7.27
CA ARG A 231 4.63 31.28 -8.17
C ARG A 231 5.11 32.69 -8.42
N ARG A 232 5.10 33.09 -9.69
CA ARG A 232 5.54 34.44 -10.11
C ARG A 232 4.65 35.50 -9.46
N GLY A 233 5.26 36.46 -8.79
CA GLY A 233 4.57 37.56 -8.12
C GLY A 233 4.08 37.27 -6.70
N VAL A 234 4.33 36.08 -6.17
CA VAL A 234 3.97 35.72 -4.79
C VAL A 234 5.22 35.60 -3.93
N THR A 235 5.33 36.44 -2.91
CA THR A 235 6.37 36.36 -1.88
C THR A 235 5.76 35.80 -0.60
N ILE A 236 6.32 34.73 -0.07
CA ILE A 236 5.97 34.13 1.22
C ILE A 236 7.25 34.00 2.05
N ASP A 237 7.17 34.35 3.33
CA ASP A 237 8.24 34.17 4.30
C ASP A 237 7.81 33.27 5.45
N GLU A 238 8.70 32.98 6.38
CA GLU A 238 8.43 32.10 7.52
C GLU A 238 7.32 32.64 8.45
N HIS A 239 7.10 33.94 8.48
CA HIS A 239 6.12 34.60 9.34
C HIS A 239 4.75 34.78 8.67
N THR A 240 4.62 34.45 7.38
CA THR A 240 3.33 34.53 6.65
C THR A 240 2.36 33.51 7.23
N ASN A 241 1.33 33.97 7.93
CA ASN A 241 0.35 33.07 8.58
C ASN A 241 -0.70 32.53 7.58
N LYS A 242 -1.50 31.52 8.03
CA LYS A 242 -2.51 30.87 7.19
C LYS A 242 -3.47 31.88 6.54
N HIS A 243 -3.94 32.88 7.29
CA HIS A 243 -4.87 33.89 6.77
C HIS A 243 -4.26 34.66 5.59
N GLN A 244 -3.02 35.13 5.73
CA GLN A 244 -2.29 35.83 4.68
C GLN A 244 -2.04 34.93 3.45
N LEU A 245 -1.74 33.64 3.66
CA LEU A 245 -1.59 32.68 2.57
C LEU A 245 -2.90 32.49 1.81
N VAL A 246 -4.03 32.39 2.52
CA VAL A 246 -5.38 32.31 1.89
C VAL A 246 -5.64 33.56 1.05
N GLN A 247 -5.36 34.77 1.57
CA GLN A 247 -5.56 36.01 0.81
C GLN A 247 -4.69 36.05 -0.46
N LYS A 248 -3.42 35.63 -0.35
CA LYS A 248 -2.53 35.54 -1.52
C LYS A 248 -3.03 34.51 -2.54
N ALA A 249 -3.57 33.39 -2.09
CA ALA A 249 -4.12 32.35 -2.96
C ALA A 249 -5.39 32.78 -3.70
N LYS A 250 -6.27 33.54 -3.03
CA LYS A 250 -7.49 34.10 -3.62
C LYS A 250 -7.22 35.25 -4.60
N GLY A 251 -6.09 35.91 -4.47
CA GLY A 251 -5.68 37.02 -5.35
C GLY A 251 -4.96 36.56 -6.63
N LEU A 252 -4.83 35.24 -6.87
CA LEU A 252 -4.24 34.70 -8.08
C LEU A 252 -5.27 34.48 -9.16
#